data_4440d4364791571f27d491b452624b63
#
_entry.id   4440d4364791571f27d491b452624b63
#
_cell.length_a   1.000
_cell.length_b   1.000
_cell.length_c   1.000
_cell.angle_alpha   90.00
_cell.angle_beta   90.00
_cell.angle_gamma   90.00
#
_symmetry.space_group_name_H-M   'P 1'
#
loop_
_entity.id
_entity.type
_entity.pdbx_description
1 polymer ?
#
loop_
_entity_poly.entity_id
_entity_poly.type
_entity_poly.pdbx_seq_one_letter_code
_entity_poly.pdbx_strand_id
1 'polypeptide(L)'
;MLLKKNQGLMAFLALMLLCLIWGYNWVVMKNALHFAGPFDFAALRTFLGALCLFIVMLILKKPFKIKEIPSLIILGLLQTAGFTGLLVWALVEGGAGKTAVLTYTMPFWTMLLAWPLLGEKLSGWQWPAAFFSLMGILFILDPLHLGTDLFSMVLAIVSGISWALAVILAKKLQARSPDLDLISLTAWQMLFGSIPIVIFALMTHTTSIEWNGYFIGALIYNSVFGNAIAWLLWLYALRHLSAGVATMTTTVCPVIAVMASSIELHELIKPFEFVGMFFIGISLLMISYDRIKRHQEGLVQPWLKNEPMIKSRHRKG
;
A
#
# COMPACT_ATOMS: atom_id res chain seq x y z
N MET A 1 1.64 -13.58 26.94
CA MET A 1 1.62 -12.11 26.90
C MET A 1 2.80 -11.53 26.10
N LEU A 2 4.02 -12.02 26.28
CA LEU A 2 5.23 -11.56 25.57
C LEU A 2 5.17 -11.77 24.05
N LEU A 3 4.59 -12.88 23.55
CA LEU A 3 4.46 -13.16 22.11
C LEU A 3 3.53 -12.16 21.37
N LYS A 4 2.43 -11.71 21.99
CA LYS A 4 1.54 -10.68 21.42
C LYS A 4 2.20 -9.29 21.38
N LYS A 5 3.08 -8.97 22.33
CA LYS A 5 3.83 -7.71 22.39
C LYS A 5 4.79 -7.59 21.18
N ASN A 6 5.41 -8.71 20.76
CA ASN A 6 6.32 -8.74 19.63
C ASN A 6 5.61 -8.60 18.28
N GLN A 7 4.39 -9.13 18.11
CA GLN A 7 3.67 -9.07 16.84
C GLN A 7 3.38 -7.64 16.37
N GLY A 8 2.98 -6.77 17.29
CA GLY A 8 2.72 -5.38 16.95
C GLY A 8 3.99 -4.60 16.58
N LEU A 9 5.11 -4.86 17.26
CA LEU A 9 6.40 -4.27 16.91
C LEU A 9 6.86 -4.79 15.53
N MET A 10 6.74 -6.09 15.29
CA MET A 10 7.09 -6.69 14.01
C MET A 10 6.22 -6.14 12.86
N ALA A 11 4.93 -5.91 13.09
CA ALA A 11 4.06 -5.30 12.12
C ALA A 11 4.47 -3.85 11.79
N PHE A 12 4.91 -3.09 12.78
CA PHE A 12 5.43 -1.74 12.58
C PHE A 12 6.76 -1.77 11.82
N LEU A 13 7.69 -2.66 12.16
CA LEU A 13 8.96 -2.83 11.44
C LEU A 13 8.72 -3.27 9.99
N ALA A 14 7.74 -4.15 9.77
CA ALA A 14 7.34 -4.55 8.43
C ALA A 14 6.83 -3.35 7.60
N LEU A 15 6.05 -2.44 8.21
CA LEU A 15 5.64 -1.19 7.55
C LEU A 15 6.81 -0.26 7.27
N MET A 16 7.77 -0.15 8.17
CA MET A 16 8.96 0.69 7.93
C MET A 16 9.77 0.15 6.76
N LEU A 17 10.02 -1.15 6.70
CA LEU A 17 10.68 -1.80 5.56
C LEU A 17 9.89 -1.59 4.26
N LEU A 18 8.57 -1.76 4.31
CA LEU A 18 7.69 -1.49 3.18
C LEU A 18 7.81 -0.05 2.70
N CYS A 19 7.84 0.93 3.62
CA CYS A 19 7.97 2.35 3.26
C CYS A 19 9.31 2.64 2.57
N LEU A 20 10.40 2.00 2.99
CA LEU A 20 11.69 2.09 2.30
C LEU A 20 11.60 1.53 0.88
N ILE A 21 11.01 0.33 0.73
CA ILE A 21 10.85 -0.31 -0.57
C ILE A 21 9.99 0.55 -1.50
N TRP A 22 8.81 0.97 -1.05
CA TRP A 22 7.89 1.75 -1.90
C TRP A 22 8.35 3.20 -2.11
N GLY A 23 9.00 3.82 -1.13
CA GLY A 23 9.55 5.16 -1.28
C GLY A 23 10.64 5.20 -2.35
N TYR A 24 11.60 4.27 -2.30
CA TYR A 24 12.64 4.17 -3.32
C TYR A 24 12.11 3.71 -4.68
N ASN A 25 11.03 2.95 -4.70
CA ASN A 25 10.42 2.45 -5.92
C ASN A 25 10.00 3.56 -6.92
N TRP A 26 9.69 4.76 -6.44
CA TRP A 26 9.34 5.89 -7.32
C TRP A 26 10.49 6.28 -8.24
N VAL A 27 11.71 6.29 -7.73
CA VAL A 27 12.92 6.57 -8.52
C VAL A 27 13.17 5.45 -9.53
N VAL A 28 13.08 4.20 -9.07
CA VAL A 28 13.27 3.03 -9.95
C VAL A 28 12.23 3.01 -11.08
N MET A 29 10.95 3.30 -10.77
CA MET A 29 9.90 3.37 -11.80
C MET A 29 10.14 4.52 -12.77
N LYS A 30 10.44 5.73 -12.27
CA LYS A 30 10.69 6.90 -13.13
C LYS A 30 11.75 6.60 -14.18
N ASN A 31 12.87 6.01 -13.75
CA ASN A 31 13.93 5.64 -14.67
C ASN A 31 13.56 4.47 -15.61
N ALA A 32 12.79 3.47 -15.12
CA ALA A 32 12.36 2.34 -15.96
C ALA A 32 11.43 2.76 -17.10
N LEU A 33 10.61 3.80 -16.91
CA LEU A 33 9.68 4.32 -17.92
C LEU A 33 10.38 4.98 -19.13
N HIS A 34 11.68 5.22 -19.05
CA HIS A 34 12.45 5.61 -20.24
C HIS A 34 12.65 4.46 -21.23
N PHE A 35 12.50 3.20 -20.78
CA PHE A 35 12.81 1.99 -21.56
C PHE A 35 11.58 1.17 -21.95
N ALA A 36 10.41 1.48 -21.41
CA ALA A 36 9.16 0.75 -21.71
C ALA A 36 7.94 1.64 -21.55
N GLY A 37 6.88 1.32 -22.26
CA GLY A 37 5.58 1.94 -22.05
C GLY A 37 5.08 1.73 -20.60
N PRO A 38 4.34 2.71 -20.04
CA PRO A 38 3.91 2.65 -18.65
C PRO A 38 3.04 1.43 -18.35
N PHE A 39 2.13 1.05 -19.24
CA PHE A 39 1.29 -0.13 -19.04
C PHE A 39 2.06 -1.44 -19.24
N ASP A 40 3.03 -1.47 -20.18
CA ASP A 40 3.91 -2.63 -20.37
C ASP A 40 4.73 -2.90 -19.11
N PHE A 41 5.32 -1.84 -18.53
CA PHE A 41 6.06 -1.97 -17.28
C PHE A 41 5.16 -2.37 -16.11
N ALA A 42 3.95 -1.78 -15.99
CA ALA A 42 2.99 -2.14 -14.95
C ALA A 42 2.53 -3.60 -15.07
N ALA A 43 2.26 -4.07 -16.28
CA ALA A 43 1.89 -5.46 -16.56
C ALA A 43 3.00 -6.43 -16.17
N LEU A 44 4.22 -6.18 -16.66
CA LEU A 44 5.38 -7.02 -16.38
C LEU A 44 5.67 -7.11 -14.88
N ARG A 45 5.75 -5.97 -14.18
CA ARG A 45 6.09 -5.96 -12.75
C ARG A 45 5.04 -6.65 -11.88
N THR A 46 3.76 -6.50 -12.18
CA THR A 46 2.69 -7.09 -11.38
C THR A 46 2.53 -8.58 -11.68
N PHE A 47 2.58 -8.98 -12.94
CA PHE A 47 2.48 -10.38 -13.33
C PHE A 47 3.67 -11.20 -12.84
N LEU A 48 4.90 -10.71 -13.03
CA LEU A 48 6.12 -11.36 -12.51
C LEU A 48 6.14 -11.39 -10.98
N GLY A 49 5.61 -10.34 -10.31
CA GLY A 49 5.44 -10.34 -8.87
C GLY A 49 4.51 -11.46 -8.39
N ALA A 50 3.39 -11.68 -9.09
CA ALA A 50 2.51 -12.82 -8.82
C ALA A 50 3.23 -14.16 -9.02
N LEU A 51 3.98 -14.32 -10.12
CA LEU A 51 4.77 -15.54 -10.38
C LEU A 51 5.81 -15.80 -9.29
N CYS A 52 6.51 -14.76 -8.83
CA CYS A 52 7.45 -14.89 -7.70
C CYS A 52 6.74 -15.44 -6.45
N LEU A 53 5.55 -14.96 -6.14
CA LEU A 53 4.77 -15.47 -5.00
C LEU A 53 4.32 -16.91 -5.20
N PHE A 54 3.93 -17.32 -6.41
CA PHE A 54 3.62 -18.70 -6.70
C PHE A 54 4.84 -19.62 -6.57
N ILE A 55 6.03 -19.16 -6.98
CA ILE A 55 7.28 -19.90 -6.74
C ILE A 55 7.54 -20.06 -5.24
N VAL A 56 7.35 -18.99 -4.46
CA VAL A 56 7.46 -19.05 -2.98
C VAL A 56 6.44 -20.04 -2.40
N MET A 57 5.19 -20.04 -2.90
CA MET A 57 4.18 -21.04 -2.48
C MET A 57 4.63 -22.48 -2.75
N LEU A 58 5.22 -22.75 -3.91
CA LEU A 58 5.76 -24.08 -4.25
C LEU A 58 6.88 -24.49 -3.30
N ILE A 59 7.87 -23.61 -3.09
CA ILE A 59 9.03 -23.87 -2.20
C ILE A 59 8.54 -24.14 -0.77
N LEU A 60 7.61 -23.32 -0.26
CA LEU A 60 7.09 -23.44 1.10
C LEU A 60 5.96 -24.45 1.23
N LYS A 61 5.64 -25.20 0.17
CA LYS A 61 4.56 -26.21 0.11
C LYS A 61 3.22 -25.65 0.61
N LYS A 62 2.90 -24.41 0.24
CA LYS A 62 1.65 -23.75 0.59
C LYS A 62 0.50 -24.29 -0.28
N PRO A 63 -0.74 -24.34 0.25
CA PRO A 63 -1.88 -24.85 -0.50
C PRO A 63 -2.23 -23.94 -1.69
N PHE A 64 -2.31 -24.49 -2.88
CA PHE A 64 -2.80 -23.81 -4.08
C PHE A 64 -4.32 -23.66 -4.08
N LYS A 65 -5.01 -24.52 -3.34
CA LYS A 65 -6.47 -24.45 -3.21
C LYS A 65 -6.84 -23.20 -2.42
N ILE A 66 -7.49 -22.27 -3.09
CA ILE A 66 -7.95 -21.02 -2.51
C ILE A 66 -9.41 -21.13 -2.06
N LYS A 67 -9.66 -20.51 -0.93
CA LYS A 67 -10.99 -20.14 -0.45
C LYS A 67 -11.25 -18.70 -0.86
N GLU A 68 -12.51 -18.26 -0.85
CA GLU A 68 -12.84 -16.85 -1.03
C GLU A 68 -12.49 -16.27 -2.42
N ILE A 69 -12.55 -17.08 -3.48
CA ILE A 69 -12.21 -16.67 -4.85
C ILE A 69 -12.88 -15.33 -5.25
N PRO A 70 -14.19 -15.09 -5.05
CA PRO A 70 -14.82 -13.84 -5.43
C PRO A 70 -14.20 -12.64 -4.69
N SER A 71 -13.90 -12.78 -3.40
CA SER A 71 -13.27 -11.74 -2.59
C SER A 71 -11.85 -11.44 -3.08
N LEU A 72 -11.09 -12.48 -3.50
CA LEU A 72 -9.74 -12.32 -4.03
C LEU A 72 -9.73 -11.67 -5.41
N ILE A 73 -10.70 -11.99 -6.26
CA ILE A 73 -10.86 -11.31 -7.57
C ILE A 73 -11.16 -9.83 -7.33
N ILE A 74 -12.13 -9.50 -6.48
CA ILE A 74 -12.47 -8.10 -6.19
C ILE A 74 -11.28 -7.37 -5.56
N LEU A 75 -10.56 -8.02 -4.65
CA LEU A 75 -9.36 -7.45 -4.04
C LEU A 75 -8.28 -7.20 -5.10
N GLY A 76 -8.03 -8.12 -6.01
CA GLY A 76 -7.10 -7.96 -7.12
C GLY A 76 -7.50 -6.83 -8.07
N LEU A 77 -8.78 -6.74 -8.41
CA LEU A 77 -9.32 -5.67 -9.24
C LEU A 77 -9.17 -4.29 -8.56
N LEU A 78 -9.40 -4.19 -7.27
CA LEU A 78 -9.25 -2.93 -6.54
C LEU A 78 -7.77 -2.58 -6.29
N GLN A 79 -7.00 -3.53 -5.77
CA GLN A 79 -5.65 -3.29 -5.25
C GLN A 79 -4.59 -3.27 -6.34
N THR A 80 -4.68 -4.17 -7.32
CA THR A 80 -3.69 -4.29 -8.40
C THR A 80 -4.17 -3.58 -9.66
N ALA A 81 -5.30 -3.98 -10.24
CA ALA A 81 -5.77 -3.38 -11.49
C ALA A 81 -6.22 -1.93 -11.30
N GLY A 82 -7.14 -1.67 -10.39
CA GLY A 82 -7.71 -0.34 -10.18
C GLY A 82 -6.67 0.65 -9.67
N PHE A 83 -6.00 0.33 -8.56
CA PHE A 83 -4.99 1.23 -8.03
C PHE A 83 -3.83 1.45 -9.02
N THR A 84 -3.15 0.38 -9.45
CA THR A 84 -1.95 0.52 -10.30
C THR A 84 -2.30 1.00 -11.71
N GLY A 85 -3.38 0.49 -12.32
CA GLY A 85 -3.78 0.87 -13.66
C GLY A 85 -4.21 2.34 -13.76
N LEU A 86 -5.05 2.81 -12.84
CA LEU A 86 -5.49 4.22 -12.79
C LEU A 86 -4.34 5.17 -12.44
N LEU A 87 -3.45 4.76 -11.52
CA LEU A 87 -2.24 5.51 -11.18
C LEU A 87 -1.35 5.72 -12.40
N VAL A 88 -1.05 4.64 -13.12
CA VAL A 88 -0.19 4.69 -14.31
C VAL A 88 -0.84 5.51 -15.41
N TRP A 89 -2.14 5.36 -15.61
CA TRP A 89 -2.87 6.17 -16.59
C TRP A 89 -2.87 7.66 -16.22
N ALA A 90 -3.08 7.97 -14.94
CA ALA A 90 -2.95 9.35 -14.46
C ALA A 90 -1.54 9.93 -14.73
N LEU A 91 -0.49 9.12 -14.60
CA LEU A 91 0.89 9.53 -14.89
C LEU A 91 1.14 9.80 -16.38
N VAL A 92 0.46 9.09 -17.28
CA VAL A 92 0.59 9.31 -18.74
C VAL A 92 -0.04 10.64 -19.14
N GLU A 93 -1.23 10.94 -18.62
CA GLU A 93 -2.02 12.12 -18.99
C GLU A 93 -1.63 13.36 -18.18
N GLY A 94 -1.08 13.17 -16.96
CA GLY A 94 -0.71 14.25 -16.04
C GLY A 94 0.72 14.17 -15.56
N GLY A 95 1.21 15.24 -14.94
CA GLY A 95 2.55 15.26 -14.34
C GLY A 95 2.70 14.32 -13.14
N ALA A 96 3.90 13.73 -12.96
CA ALA A 96 4.20 12.78 -11.89
C ALA A 96 3.91 13.36 -10.48
N GLY A 97 4.24 14.59 -10.24
CA GLY A 97 3.99 15.28 -8.99
C GLY A 97 2.51 15.33 -8.62
N LYS A 98 1.63 15.77 -9.53
CA LYS A 98 0.17 15.82 -9.31
C LYS A 98 -0.42 14.46 -8.98
N THR A 99 -0.05 13.47 -9.78
CA THR A 99 -0.58 12.10 -9.63
C THR A 99 -0.17 11.50 -8.29
N ALA A 100 1.09 11.69 -7.88
CA ALA A 100 1.55 11.27 -6.57
C ALA A 100 0.72 11.93 -5.45
N VAL A 101 0.46 13.24 -5.52
CA VAL A 101 -0.36 13.97 -4.53
C VAL A 101 -1.69 13.32 -4.30
N LEU A 102 -2.42 13.27 -5.38
CA LEU A 102 -3.81 12.86 -5.32
C LEU A 102 -3.93 11.39 -4.94
N THR A 103 -2.96 10.58 -5.34
CA THR A 103 -2.87 9.17 -4.94
C THR A 103 -2.58 9.04 -3.44
N TYR A 104 -1.67 9.84 -2.89
CA TYR A 104 -1.40 9.83 -1.44
C TYR A 104 -2.51 10.43 -0.58
N THR A 105 -3.64 10.84 -1.15
CA THR A 105 -4.88 11.08 -0.39
C THR A 105 -5.53 9.77 0.10
N MET A 106 -5.08 8.61 -0.35
CA MET A 106 -5.60 7.29 0.05
C MET A 106 -5.76 7.06 1.56
N PRO A 107 -4.91 7.58 2.49
CA PRO A 107 -5.14 7.43 3.91
C PRO A 107 -6.44 8.08 4.39
N PHE A 108 -6.83 9.21 3.81
CA PHE A 108 -8.10 9.89 4.14
C PHE A 108 -9.30 9.07 3.71
N TRP A 109 -9.27 8.54 2.49
CA TRP A 109 -10.32 7.66 1.99
C TRP A 109 -10.41 6.39 2.83
N THR A 110 -9.27 5.81 3.23
CA THR A 110 -9.24 4.64 4.11
C THR A 110 -9.87 4.95 5.46
N MET A 111 -9.51 6.08 6.10
CA MET A 111 -10.08 6.50 7.36
C MET A 111 -11.59 6.72 7.27
N LEU A 112 -12.00 7.46 6.24
CA LEU A 112 -13.40 7.78 6.01
C LEU A 112 -14.27 6.53 5.83
N LEU A 113 -13.75 5.55 5.10
CA LEU A 113 -14.43 4.28 4.81
C LEU A 113 -14.30 3.25 5.95
N ALA A 114 -13.19 3.27 6.71
CA ALA A 114 -12.99 2.34 7.83
C ALA A 114 -14.01 2.54 8.96
N TRP A 115 -14.44 3.78 9.18
CA TRP A 115 -15.43 4.06 10.22
C TRP A 115 -16.77 3.33 9.96
N PRO A 116 -17.52 3.58 8.87
CA PRO A 116 -18.80 2.91 8.63
C PRO A 116 -18.65 1.42 8.28
N LEU A 117 -17.55 1.02 7.66
CA LEU A 117 -17.39 -0.34 7.11
C LEU A 117 -16.67 -1.32 8.04
N LEU A 118 -15.80 -0.85 8.94
CA LEU A 118 -15.04 -1.67 9.89
C LEU A 118 -15.33 -1.32 11.35
N GLY A 119 -16.07 -0.22 11.62
CA GLY A 119 -16.26 0.30 12.99
C GLY A 119 -14.99 0.90 13.60
N GLU A 120 -13.94 1.13 12.81
CA GLU A 120 -12.68 1.73 13.25
C GLU A 120 -12.83 3.25 13.37
N LYS A 121 -13.15 3.75 14.56
CA LYS A 121 -13.24 5.19 14.84
C LYS A 121 -11.86 5.77 15.09
N LEU A 122 -11.60 6.90 14.45
CA LEU A 122 -10.44 7.71 14.83
C LEU A 122 -10.63 8.23 16.24
N SER A 123 -9.58 8.21 17.00
CA SER A 123 -9.61 8.65 18.41
C SER A 123 -8.27 9.26 18.83
N GLY A 124 -8.36 10.18 19.79
CA GLY A 124 -7.18 10.80 20.38
C GLY A 124 -6.25 11.48 19.38
N TRP A 125 -4.99 11.12 19.40
CA TRP A 125 -3.93 11.72 18.59
C TRP A 125 -3.99 11.38 17.09
N GLN A 126 -4.86 10.45 16.70
CA GLN A 126 -5.01 10.08 15.27
C GLN A 126 -5.64 11.20 14.44
N TRP A 127 -6.51 12.03 15.02
CA TRP A 127 -7.09 13.20 14.34
C TRP A 127 -6.05 14.25 13.97
N PRO A 128 -5.29 14.81 14.93
CA PRO A 128 -4.22 15.76 14.58
C PRO A 128 -3.13 15.11 13.72
N ALA A 129 -2.80 13.84 13.92
CA ALA A 129 -1.86 13.13 13.03
C ALA A 129 -2.34 13.10 11.58
N ALA A 130 -3.63 12.83 11.35
CA ALA A 130 -4.23 12.90 10.02
C ALA A 130 -4.14 14.29 9.41
N PHE A 131 -4.44 15.32 10.19
CA PHE A 131 -4.33 16.71 9.74
C PHE A 131 -2.89 17.08 9.37
N PHE A 132 -1.90 16.77 10.21
CA PHE A 132 -0.50 17.03 9.90
C PHE A 132 -0.01 16.23 8.69
N SER A 133 -0.46 14.98 8.55
CA SER A 133 -0.15 14.17 7.36
C SER A 133 -0.70 14.81 6.08
N LEU A 134 -1.96 15.31 6.10
CA LEU A 134 -2.56 16.02 4.97
C LEU A 134 -1.77 17.29 4.64
N MET A 135 -1.49 18.11 5.65
CA MET A 135 -0.70 19.33 5.45
C MET A 135 0.68 19.00 4.86
N GLY A 136 1.35 17.97 5.41
CA GLY A 136 2.63 17.53 4.90
C GLY A 136 2.60 17.13 3.43
N ILE A 137 1.60 16.34 3.03
CA ILE A 137 1.39 15.97 1.64
C ILE A 137 1.14 17.22 0.79
N LEU A 138 0.24 18.10 1.18
CA LEU A 138 -0.05 19.33 0.44
C LEU A 138 1.20 20.22 0.25
N PHE A 139 2.06 20.33 1.26
CA PHE A 139 3.32 21.09 1.15
C PHE A 139 4.34 20.43 0.22
N ILE A 140 4.54 19.09 0.31
CA ILE A 140 5.48 18.37 -0.58
C ILE A 140 5.11 18.59 -2.06
N LEU A 141 3.85 18.79 -2.33
CA LEU A 141 3.30 18.73 -3.67
C LEU A 141 3.03 20.08 -4.29
N ASP A 142 3.22 21.13 -3.53
CA ASP A 142 3.09 22.52 -4.00
C ASP A 142 1.85 22.71 -4.90
N PRO A 143 0.62 22.63 -4.33
CA PRO A 143 -0.61 22.64 -5.12
C PRO A 143 -0.84 23.94 -5.89
N LEU A 144 -0.11 25.02 -5.56
CA LEU A 144 -0.21 26.30 -6.24
C LEU A 144 0.39 26.28 -7.65
N HIS A 145 1.29 25.34 -7.94
CA HIS A 145 1.90 25.15 -9.26
C HIS A 145 1.36 23.93 -10.02
N LEU A 146 0.24 23.35 -9.56
CA LEU A 146 -0.42 22.27 -10.28
C LEU A 146 -1.10 22.82 -11.53
N GLY A 147 -0.75 22.34 -12.70
CA GLY A 147 -1.47 22.63 -13.95
C GLY A 147 -2.92 22.05 -13.92
N THR A 148 -3.72 22.33 -14.91
CA THR A 148 -5.18 22.16 -14.94
C THR A 148 -5.67 20.87 -15.58
N ASP A 149 -4.96 19.75 -15.46
CA ASP A 149 -5.41 18.48 -16.04
C ASP A 149 -6.41 17.76 -15.13
N LEU A 150 -7.69 18.05 -15.34
CA LEU A 150 -8.78 17.49 -14.56
C LEU A 150 -8.90 15.97 -14.67
N PHE A 151 -8.66 15.41 -15.87
CA PHE A 151 -8.79 13.98 -16.10
C PHE A 151 -7.75 13.18 -15.29
N SER A 152 -6.47 13.58 -15.35
CA SER A 152 -5.40 13.00 -14.55
C SER A 152 -5.70 13.10 -13.05
N MET A 153 -6.22 14.24 -12.58
CA MET A 153 -6.58 14.45 -11.18
C MET A 153 -7.68 13.49 -10.73
N VAL A 154 -8.72 13.32 -11.54
CA VAL A 154 -9.81 12.37 -11.25
C VAL A 154 -9.29 10.94 -11.21
N LEU A 155 -8.48 10.52 -12.18
CA LEU A 155 -7.89 9.18 -12.20
C LEU A 155 -7.04 8.91 -10.94
N ALA A 156 -6.23 9.87 -10.51
CA ALA A 156 -5.39 9.76 -9.33
C ALA A 156 -6.24 9.65 -8.04
N ILE A 157 -7.30 10.45 -7.90
CA ILE A 157 -8.23 10.36 -6.75
C ILE A 157 -8.93 9.00 -6.74
N VAL A 158 -9.45 8.55 -7.89
CA VAL A 158 -10.15 7.26 -7.99
C VAL A 158 -9.19 6.10 -7.71
N SER A 159 -7.92 6.21 -8.13
CA SER A 159 -6.86 5.27 -7.72
C SER A 159 -6.74 5.19 -6.20
N GLY A 160 -6.65 6.34 -5.51
CA GLY A 160 -6.59 6.40 -4.05
C GLY A 160 -7.82 5.81 -3.36
N ILE A 161 -9.02 6.03 -3.90
CA ILE A 161 -10.27 5.42 -3.41
C ILE A 161 -10.26 3.90 -3.64
N SER A 162 -9.79 3.44 -4.80
CA SER A 162 -9.64 2.02 -5.12
C SER A 162 -8.74 1.31 -4.11
N TRP A 163 -7.59 1.93 -3.77
CA TRP A 163 -6.73 1.46 -2.70
C TRP A 163 -7.46 1.38 -1.36
N ALA A 164 -8.17 2.43 -0.97
CA ALA A 164 -8.89 2.47 0.30
C ALA A 164 -9.93 1.35 0.42
N LEU A 165 -10.70 1.11 -0.64
CA LEU A 165 -11.65 0.00 -0.71
C LEU A 165 -10.95 -1.36 -0.62
N ALA A 166 -9.79 -1.52 -1.28
CA ALA A 166 -8.98 -2.73 -1.20
C ALA A 166 -8.51 -2.99 0.24
N VAL A 167 -8.05 -1.96 0.96
CA VAL A 167 -7.64 -2.05 2.37
C VAL A 167 -8.80 -2.55 3.24
N ILE A 168 -9.99 -1.97 3.08
CA ILE A 168 -11.19 -2.35 3.81
C ILE A 168 -11.57 -3.82 3.52
N LEU A 169 -11.56 -4.20 2.23
CA LEU A 169 -11.89 -5.56 1.82
C LEU A 169 -10.87 -6.57 2.36
N ALA A 170 -9.56 -6.27 2.26
CA ALA A 170 -8.50 -7.12 2.79
C ALA A 170 -8.65 -7.32 4.30
N LYS A 171 -8.98 -6.25 5.05
CA LYS A 171 -9.23 -6.32 6.49
C LYS A 171 -10.42 -7.21 6.83
N LYS A 172 -11.55 -7.02 6.13
CA LYS A 172 -12.75 -7.87 6.29
C LYS A 172 -12.46 -9.33 5.98
N LEU A 173 -11.73 -9.59 4.89
CA LEU A 173 -11.36 -10.93 4.47
C LEU A 173 -10.49 -11.63 5.51
N GLN A 174 -9.47 -10.94 6.04
CA GLN A 174 -8.61 -11.46 7.10
C GLN A 174 -9.37 -11.72 8.41
N ALA A 175 -10.35 -10.88 8.75
CA ALA A 175 -11.19 -11.07 9.94
C ALA A 175 -12.15 -12.26 9.80
N ARG A 176 -12.72 -12.47 8.59
CA ARG A 176 -13.65 -13.56 8.28
C ARG A 176 -12.94 -14.91 8.14
N SER A 177 -11.76 -14.90 7.58
CA SER A 177 -10.97 -16.10 7.27
C SER A 177 -9.55 -15.97 7.85
N PRO A 178 -9.40 -16.07 9.20
CA PRO A 178 -8.10 -15.88 9.88
C PRO A 178 -7.07 -16.93 9.50
N ASP A 179 -7.52 -18.12 9.10
CA ASP A 179 -6.67 -19.22 8.65
C ASP A 179 -6.15 -19.05 7.20
N LEU A 180 -6.57 -17.99 6.51
CA LEU A 180 -6.13 -17.73 5.16
C LEU A 180 -4.63 -17.42 5.16
N ASP A 181 -3.88 -18.22 4.40
CA ASP A 181 -2.44 -18.00 4.25
C ASP A 181 -2.18 -16.70 3.47
N LEU A 182 -1.36 -15.81 4.05
CA LEU A 182 -1.11 -14.48 3.46
C LEU A 182 -0.36 -14.56 2.13
N ILE A 183 0.52 -15.56 1.95
CA ILE A 183 1.26 -15.73 0.71
C ILE A 183 0.30 -16.15 -0.40
N SER A 184 -0.56 -17.13 -0.12
CA SER A 184 -1.58 -17.58 -1.06
C SER A 184 -2.57 -16.47 -1.40
N LEU A 185 -3.04 -15.70 -0.41
CA LEU A 185 -3.91 -14.55 -0.61
C LEU A 185 -3.24 -13.52 -1.53
N THR A 186 -1.98 -13.16 -1.25
CA THR A 186 -1.25 -12.15 -2.03
C THR A 186 -0.99 -12.62 -3.46
N ALA A 187 -0.58 -13.88 -3.64
CA ALA A 187 -0.29 -14.44 -4.96
C ALA A 187 -1.54 -14.43 -5.87
N TRP A 188 -2.65 -14.94 -5.36
CA TRP A 188 -3.87 -15.02 -6.15
C TRP A 188 -4.51 -13.66 -6.42
N GLN A 189 -4.60 -12.76 -5.44
CA GLN A 189 -5.14 -11.43 -5.67
C GLN A 189 -4.30 -10.65 -6.67
N MET A 190 -2.96 -10.77 -6.62
CA MET A 190 -2.06 -10.11 -7.54
C MET A 190 -2.19 -10.70 -8.95
N LEU A 191 -2.31 -12.03 -9.09
CA LEU A 191 -2.57 -12.66 -10.38
C LEU A 191 -3.89 -12.17 -10.98
N PHE A 192 -5.00 -12.23 -10.24
CA PHE A 192 -6.30 -11.78 -10.73
C PHE A 192 -6.30 -10.31 -11.12
N GLY A 193 -5.59 -9.47 -10.36
CA GLY A 193 -5.47 -8.05 -10.67
C GLY A 193 -4.47 -7.73 -11.80
N SER A 194 -3.48 -8.56 -12.06
CA SER A 194 -2.55 -8.35 -13.18
C SER A 194 -3.17 -8.65 -14.54
N ILE A 195 -4.14 -9.57 -14.60
CA ILE A 195 -4.79 -9.96 -15.87
C ILE A 195 -5.37 -8.76 -16.62
N PRO A 196 -6.21 -7.89 -16.02
CA PRO A 196 -6.74 -6.72 -16.71
C PRO A 196 -5.63 -5.75 -17.16
N ILE A 197 -4.56 -5.58 -16.38
CA ILE A 197 -3.43 -4.71 -16.74
C ILE A 197 -2.70 -5.28 -17.95
N VAL A 198 -2.45 -6.59 -17.99
CA VAL A 198 -1.81 -7.29 -19.12
C VAL A 198 -2.66 -7.13 -20.38
N ILE A 199 -3.98 -7.37 -20.29
CA ILE A 199 -4.89 -7.20 -21.43
C ILE A 199 -4.82 -5.75 -21.94
N PHE A 200 -4.88 -4.77 -21.04
CA PHE A 200 -4.82 -3.36 -21.41
C PHE A 200 -3.47 -2.99 -22.02
N ALA A 201 -2.35 -3.48 -21.47
CA ALA A 201 -1.03 -3.29 -22.03
C ALA A 201 -0.93 -3.82 -23.47
N LEU A 202 -1.43 -5.05 -23.72
CA LEU A 202 -1.46 -5.64 -25.06
C LEU A 202 -2.30 -4.82 -26.06
N MET A 203 -3.39 -4.20 -25.59
CA MET A 203 -4.26 -3.36 -26.43
C MET A 203 -3.65 -1.98 -26.70
N THR A 204 -2.82 -1.46 -25.80
CA THR A 204 -2.24 -0.11 -25.88
C THR A 204 -0.74 -0.10 -26.20
N HIS A 205 -0.15 -1.27 -26.47
CA HIS A 205 1.27 -1.40 -26.79
C HIS A 205 1.63 -0.60 -28.05
N THR A 206 2.41 0.46 -27.88
CA THR A 206 2.79 1.38 -28.96
C THR A 206 4.29 1.48 -29.16
N THR A 207 5.08 1.10 -28.16
CA THR A 207 6.54 1.26 -28.15
C THR A 207 7.23 -0.06 -27.81
N SER A 208 8.33 -0.37 -28.51
CA SER A 208 9.16 -1.54 -28.18
C SER A 208 9.84 -1.35 -26.82
N ILE A 209 9.91 -2.42 -26.04
CA ILE A 209 10.62 -2.44 -24.75
C ILE A 209 12.12 -2.54 -25.03
N GLU A 210 12.90 -1.63 -24.44
CA GLU A 210 14.36 -1.67 -24.50
C GLU A 210 14.92 -2.53 -23.35
N TRP A 211 15.29 -3.77 -23.67
CA TRP A 211 15.82 -4.75 -22.71
C TRP A 211 17.30 -4.48 -22.41
N ASN A 212 17.59 -3.49 -21.59
CA ASN A 212 18.94 -3.21 -21.09
C ASN A 212 19.11 -3.67 -19.62
N GLY A 213 20.35 -3.63 -19.12
CA GLY A 213 20.68 -4.10 -17.78
C GLY A 213 19.94 -3.31 -16.68
N TYR A 214 19.74 -1.99 -16.87
CA TYR A 214 18.98 -1.18 -15.91
C TYR A 214 17.52 -1.58 -15.88
N PHE A 215 16.86 -1.71 -17.03
CA PHE A 215 15.45 -2.09 -17.11
C PHE A 215 15.20 -3.46 -16.49
N ILE A 216 16.07 -4.45 -16.77
CA ILE A 216 15.98 -5.79 -16.17
C ILE A 216 16.12 -5.70 -14.64
N GLY A 217 17.11 -4.95 -14.14
CA GLY A 217 17.30 -4.73 -12.71
C GLY A 217 16.09 -4.04 -12.05
N ALA A 218 15.56 -2.99 -12.69
CA ALA A 218 14.37 -2.29 -12.24
C ALA A 218 13.13 -3.21 -12.22
N LEU A 219 12.99 -4.06 -13.24
CA LEU A 219 11.90 -5.03 -13.31
C LEU A 219 11.99 -6.08 -12.20
N ILE A 220 13.19 -6.62 -11.93
CA ILE A 220 13.43 -7.55 -10.81
C ILE A 220 13.11 -6.86 -9.48
N TYR A 221 13.63 -5.65 -9.25
CA TYR A 221 13.35 -4.88 -8.05
C TYR A 221 11.85 -4.70 -7.84
N ASN A 222 11.15 -4.24 -8.88
CA ASN A 222 9.71 -3.99 -8.82
C ASN A 222 8.90 -5.27 -8.62
N SER A 223 9.26 -6.37 -9.28
CA SER A 223 8.52 -7.62 -9.18
C SER A 223 8.70 -8.30 -7.82
N VAL A 224 9.94 -8.36 -7.33
CA VAL A 224 10.29 -9.07 -6.10
C VAL A 224 10.04 -8.19 -4.88
N PHE A 225 10.71 -7.03 -4.81
CA PHE A 225 10.63 -6.18 -3.62
C PHE A 225 9.38 -5.28 -3.65
N GLY A 226 9.15 -4.56 -4.74
CA GLY A 226 8.06 -3.59 -4.86
C GLY A 226 6.66 -4.22 -4.88
N ASN A 227 6.54 -5.44 -5.40
CA ASN A 227 5.27 -6.17 -5.43
C ASN A 227 5.28 -7.36 -4.44
N ALA A 228 6.01 -8.45 -4.70
CA ALA A 228 5.84 -9.67 -3.92
C ALA A 228 6.10 -9.45 -2.42
N ILE A 229 7.27 -8.94 -2.05
CA ILE A 229 7.64 -8.72 -0.63
C ILE A 229 6.81 -7.61 -0.03
N ALA A 230 6.68 -6.46 -0.71
CA ALA A 230 5.97 -5.31 -0.17
C ALA A 230 4.49 -5.61 0.14
N TRP A 231 3.79 -6.33 -0.75
CA TRP A 231 2.41 -6.71 -0.50
C TRP A 231 2.24 -7.72 0.63
N LEU A 232 3.20 -8.64 0.81
CA LEU A 232 3.22 -9.53 1.98
C LEU A 232 3.42 -8.74 3.29
N LEU A 233 4.36 -7.80 3.30
CA LEU A 233 4.60 -6.92 4.45
C LEU A 233 3.35 -6.09 4.77
N TRP A 234 2.69 -5.56 3.73
CA TRP A 234 1.44 -4.80 3.86
C TRP A 234 0.32 -5.63 4.48
N LEU A 235 0.01 -6.80 3.94
CA LEU A 235 -1.06 -7.65 4.46
C LEU A 235 -0.74 -8.20 5.85
N TYR A 236 0.54 -8.48 6.13
CA TYR A 236 0.98 -8.84 7.47
C TYR A 236 0.74 -7.70 8.46
N ALA A 237 1.13 -6.49 8.10
CA ALA A 237 0.91 -5.31 8.94
C ALA A 237 -0.60 -5.05 9.16
N LEU A 238 -1.40 -5.13 8.08
CA LEU A 238 -2.84 -4.94 8.11
C LEU A 238 -3.55 -5.98 8.99
N ARG A 239 -3.03 -7.20 9.11
CA ARG A 239 -3.54 -8.23 10.03
C ARG A 239 -3.39 -7.84 11.49
N HIS A 240 -2.33 -7.09 11.86
CA HIS A 240 -1.95 -6.79 13.23
C HIS A 240 -2.22 -5.33 13.64
N LEU A 241 -2.53 -4.46 12.70
CA LEU A 241 -2.79 -3.03 12.91
C LEU A 241 -4.18 -2.65 12.38
N SER A 242 -4.74 -1.54 12.86
CA SER A 242 -5.94 -0.98 12.25
C SER A 242 -5.65 -0.47 10.83
N ALA A 243 -6.68 -0.45 9.99
CA ALA A 243 -6.54 0.00 8.61
C ALA A 243 -6.04 1.46 8.54
N GLY A 244 -6.59 2.33 9.38
CA GLY A 244 -6.19 3.72 9.46
C GLY A 244 -4.72 3.90 9.86
N VAL A 245 -4.26 3.20 10.92
CA VAL A 245 -2.85 3.28 11.37
C VAL A 245 -1.90 2.74 10.30
N ALA A 246 -2.21 1.57 9.72
CA ALA A 246 -1.39 0.99 8.66
C ALA A 246 -1.24 1.94 7.47
N THR A 247 -2.36 2.50 6.98
CA THR A 247 -2.37 3.39 5.82
C THR A 247 -1.71 4.74 6.12
N MET A 248 -1.94 5.32 7.32
CA MET A 248 -1.25 6.56 7.70
C MET A 248 0.26 6.39 7.80
N THR A 249 0.74 5.23 8.24
CA THR A 249 2.18 4.97 8.28
C THR A 249 2.81 5.01 6.89
N THR A 250 2.08 4.65 5.83
CA THR A 250 2.61 4.74 4.45
C THR A 250 2.80 6.17 3.95
N THR A 251 2.34 7.21 4.65
CA THR A 251 2.65 8.61 4.32
C THR A 251 4.14 8.97 4.49
N VAL A 252 4.94 8.07 5.08
CA VAL A 252 6.42 8.14 5.05
C VAL A 252 6.98 7.92 3.64
N CYS A 253 6.29 7.15 2.80
CA CYS A 253 6.78 6.81 1.47
C CYS A 253 7.11 8.04 0.60
N PRO A 254 6.27 9.09 0.50
CA PRO A 254 6.62 10.30 -0.24
C PRO A 254 7.85 11.03 0.32
N VAL A 255 8.07 11.01 1.64
CA VAL A 255 9.29 11.60 2.23
C VAL A 255 10.53 10.86 1.72
N ILE A 256 10.50 9.52 1.77
CA ILE A 256 11.59 8.68 1.27
C ILE A 256 11.76 8.89 -0.25
N ALA A 257 10.66 8.99 -1.01
CA ALA A 257 10.69 9.21 -2.45
C ALA A 257 11.40 10.53 -2.80
N VAL A 258 11.05 11.64 -2.12
CA VAL A 258 11.68 12.95 -2.32
C VAL A 258 13.17 12.91 -1.97
N MET A 259 13.52 12.29 -0.83
CA MET A 259 14.92 12.14 -0.44
C MET A 259 15.71 11.30 -1.45
N ALA A 260 15.16 10.16 -1.89
CA ALA A 260 15.79 9.29 -2.86
C ALA A 260 15.95 9.99 -4.24
N SER A 261 14.93 10.71 -4.70
CA SER A 261 15.00 11.50 -5.95
C SER A 261 16.06 12.60 -5.85
N SER A 262 16.18 13.28 -4.71
CA SER A 262 17.19 14.30 -4.50
C SER A 262 18.62 13.74 -4.57
N ILE A 263 18.84 12.55 -4.01
CA ILE A 263 20.17 11.92 -4.00
C ILE A 263 20.50 11.33 -5.38
N GLU A 264 19.59 10.56 -5.99
CA GLU A 264 19.87 9.80 -7.21
C GLU A 264 19.66 10.60 -8.49
N LEU A 265 18.65 11.47 -8.52
CA LEU A 265 18.32 12.30 -9.68
C LEU A 265 18.88 13.72 -9.54
N HIS A 266 19.60 14.03 -8.45
CA HIS A 266 20.14 15.34 -8.13
C HIS A 266 19.08 16.45 -8.14
N GLU A 267 17.82 16.10 -7.83
CA GLU A 267 16.73 17.06 -7.71
C GLU A 267 16.88 17.86 -6.41
N LEU A 268 16.85 19.18 -6.50
CA LEU A 268 16.93 20.03 -5.31
C LEU A 268 15.61 19.96 -4.52
N ILE A 269 15.70 19.64 -3.23
CA ILE A 269 14.54 19.65 -2.34
C ILE A 269 14.07 21.11 -2.19
N LYS A 270 12.84 21.38 -2.60
CA LYS A 270 12.25 22.70 -2.47
C LYS A 270 11.92 23.00 -1.01
N PRO A 271 11.94 24.29 -0.58
CA PRO A 271 11.59 24.66 0.79
C PRO A 271 10.23 24.12 1.24
N PHE A 272 9.23 24.13 0.36
CA PHE A 272 7.91 23.59 0.64
C PHE A 272 7.92 22.07 0.89
N GLU A 273 8.71 21.31 0.14
CA GLU A 273 8.89 19.87 0.34
C GLU A 273 9.50 19.56 1.71
N PHE A 274 10.49 20.37 2.13
CA PHE A 274 11.10 20.25 3.45
C PHE A 274 10.08 20.49 4.58
N VAL A 275 9.26 21.54 4.47
CA VAL A 275 8.17 21.80 5.41
C VAL A 275 7.16 20.65 5.43
N GLY A 276 6.83 20.11 4.27
CA GLY A 276 5.95 18.95 4.16
C GLY A 276 6.51 17.70 4.85
N MET A 277 7.79 17.39 4.65
CA MET A 277 8.47 16.29 5.34
C MET A 277 8.44 16.45 6.86
N PHE A 278 8.63 17.68 7.35
CA PHE A 278 8.55 18.00 8.78
C PHE A 278 7.15 17.70 9.35
N PHE A 279 6.07 18.12 8.67
CA PHE A 279 4.70 17.80 9.07
C PHE A 279 4.41 16.28 9.07
N ILE A 280 4.90 15.55 8.08
CA ILE A 280 4.79 14.08 8.06
C ILE A 280 5.53 13.46 9.25
N GLY A 281 6.74 13.96 9.56
CA GLY A 281 7.50 13.54 10.74
C GLY A 281 6.70 13.73 12.04
N ILE A 282 6.07 14.90 12.24
CA ILE A 282 5.18 15.16 13.39
C ILE A 282 4.02 14.17 13.42
N SER A 283 3.36 13.94 12.30
CA SER A 283 2.24 12.97 12.20
C SER A 283 2.66 11.58 12.66
N LEU A 284 3.82 11.11 12.24
CA LEU A 284 4.36 9.80 12.64
C LEU A 284 4.66 9.71 14.13
N LEU A 285 5.25 10.77 14.70
CA LEU A 285 5.50 10.83 16.14
C LEU A 285 4.19 10.77 16.92
N MET A 286 3.15 11.48 16.48
CA MET A 286 1.82 11.44 17.10
C MET A 286 1.17 10.05 17.05
N ILE A 287 1.24 9.36 15.91
CA ILE A 287 0.73 7.99 15.78
C ILE A 287 1.50 7.04 16.68
N SER A 288 2.81 7.16 16.72
CA SER A 288 3.67 6.34 17.58
C SER A 288 3.39 6.56 19.06
N TYR A 289 3.21 7.82 19.47
CA TYR A 289 2.85 8.19 20.83
C TYR A 289 1.47 7.65 21.23
N ASP A 290 0.43 7.83 20.40
CA ASP A 290 -0.91 7.30 20.66
C ASP A 290 -0.89 5.79 20.90
N ARG A 291 -0.08 5.08 20.09
CA ARG A 291 0.09 3.63 20.21
C ARG A 291 0.74 3.22 21.53
N ILE A 292 1.83 3.90 21.93
CA ILE A 292 2.53 3.63 23.20
C ILE A 292 1.59 3.88 24.37
N LYS A 293 0.90 5.03 24.37
CA LYS A 293 -0.05 5.42 25.40
C LYS A 293 -1.18 4.38 25.56
N ARG A 294 -1.83 4.00 24.46
CA ARG A 294 -2.91 2.98 24.50
C ARG A 294 -2.43 1.62 24.97
N HIS A 295 -1.18 1.28 24.68
CA HIS A 295 -0.58 0.05 25.17
C HIS A 295 -0.38 0.09 26.69
N GLN A 296 0.06 1.24 27.23
CA GLN A 296 0.24 1.45 28.67
C GLN A 296 -1.09 1.47 29.43
N GLU A 297 -2.13 2.06 28.84
CA GLU A 297 -3.48 2.13 29.43
C GLU A 297 -4.26 0.81 29.34
N GLY A 298 -3.69 -0.24 28.76
CA GLY A 298 -4.36 -1.55 28.60
C GLY A 298 -5.56 -1.52 27.66
N LEU A 299 -5.75 -0.43 26.91
CA LEU A 299 -6.80 -0.25 25.93
C LEU A 299 -6.46 -1.06 24.66
N VAL A 300 -6.53 -2.39 24.77
CA VAL A 300 -6.43 -3.30 23.63
C VAL A 300 -7.62 -3.02 22.72
N GLN A 301 -7.34 -2.79 21.44
CA GLN A 301 -8.36 -2.44 20.45
C GLN A 301 -9.49 -3.49 20.41
N PRO A 302 -10.78 -3.09 20.28
CA PRO A 302 -11.95 -3.97 20.47
C PRO A 302 -12.02 -5.19 19.54
N TRP A 303 -11.35 -5.13 18.38
CA TRP A 303 -11.37 -6.21 17.38
C TRP A 303 -10.43 -7.40 17.73
N LEU A 304 -9.56 -7.28 18.75
CA LEU A 304 -8.84 -8.41 19.34
C LEU A 304 -9.67 -9.14 20.42
N LYS A 305 -10.84 -8.59 20.79
CA LYS A 305 -11.73 -9.21 21.79
C LYS A 305 -12.72 -10.22 21.23
N ASN A 306 -12.86 -10.34 19.93
CA ASN A 306 -13.77 -11.31 19.29
C ASN A 306 -13.08 -12.64 19.00
N GLU A 307 -12.28 -13.18 19.92
CA GLU A 307 -12.09 -14.62 19.96
C GLU A 307 -13.41 -15.22 20.51
N PRO A 308 -14.05 -16.18 19.81
CA PRO A 308 -15.18 -16.90 20.39
C PRO A 308 -14.66 -17.55 21.67
N MET A 309 -15.27 -17.20 22.83
CA MET A 309 -15.06 -17.93 24.06
C MET A 309 -15.45 -19.38 23.79
N ILE A 310 -14.46 -20.24 23.61
CA ILE A 310 -14.65 -21.68 23.68
C ILE A 310 -15.17 -21.92 25.10
N LYS A 311 -16.49 -22.03 25.21
CA LYS A 311 -17.12 -22.50 26.44
C LYS A 311 -16.52 -23.86 26.75
N SER A 312 -15.61 -23.92 27.70
CA SER A 312 -15.21 -25.15 28.35
C SER A 312 -16.45 -25.74 29.01
N ARG A 313 -17.15 -26.62 28.29
CA ARG A 313 -18.08 -27.54 28.89
C ARG A 313 -17.27 -28.50 29.78
N HIS A 314 -17.05 -28.15 31.01
CA HIS A 314 -16.78 -29.14 32.03
C HIS A 314 -18.00 -30.05 32.11
N ARG A 315 -17.86 -31.25 31.57
CA ARG A 315 -18.67 -32.42 31.96
C ARG A 315 -18.44 -32.63 33.46
N LYS A 316 -19.44 -32.30 34.23
CA LYS A 316 -19.70 -32.99 35.53
C LYS A 316 -20.67 -34.08 35.19
N GLY A 317 -20.35 -35.30 35.61
CA GLY A 317 -21.12 -36.49 35.52
C GLY A 317 -20.18 -37.68 35.43
#